data_30b1b519e2808aa15172322607a03f07
#
_entry.id   30b1b519e2808aa15172322607a03f07
#
_cell.length_a   1.000
_cell.length_b   1.000
_cell.length_c   1.000
_cell.angle_alpha   90.00
_cell.angle_beta   90.00
_cell.angle_gamma   90.00
#
_symmetry.space_group_name_H-M   'P 1'
#
loop_
_entity.id
_entity.type
_entity.pdbx_description
1 polymer ?
#
loop_
_entity_poly.entity_id
_entity_poly.type
_entity_poly.pdbx_seq_one_letter_code
_entity_poly.pdbx_strand_id
1 'polypeptide(L)'
;KVFFRYLTVEKLIDCTVIINCFKSVKEQIPIIVLEQKHIAFLTGNEKFAATLNARFIATKDIFVVVCFVGLRFGDLMNLRPNNIECSSGGNYLRVTSGKTNTETILKLPDYVITIFNKYKKTGKLLPQISNSQLNKNIKLLCEAAGWTSVIGKSRNQEGIPHTVLKNGKPYRFCDLITTHTMRRTAITNLLLLGVPELMVRQISGHAPGSKAFYRYVSFAQQYLDSAIDLVHERMNALIDAEKSQSKL
;
A
#
# COMPACT_ATOMS: atom_id res chain seq x y z
N LYS A 1 -8.51 -8.55 25.96
CA LYS A 1 -8.66 -7.12 26.32
C LYS A 1 -10.04 -6.56 25.91
N VAL A 2 -10.54 -6.80 24.69
CA VAL A 2 -11.85 -6.28 24.24
C VAL A 2 -12.98 -6.73 25.16
N PHE A 3 -13.03 -8.00 25.50
CA PHE A 3 -14.02 -8.54 26.44
C PHE A 3 -13.97 -7.87 27.80
N PHE A 4 -12.81 -7.77 28.42
CA PHE A 4 -12.66 -7.11 29.72
C PHE A 4 -13.01 -5.61 29.69
N ARG A 5 -12.69 -4.93 28.57
CA ARG A 5 -13.12 -3.56 28.38
C ARG A 5 -14.65 -3.43 28.28
N TYR A 6 -15.30 -4.36 27.59
CA TYR A 6 -16.76 -4.44 27.57
C TYR A 6 -17.34 -4.64 28.98
N LEU A 7 -16.78 -5.55 29.78
CA LEU A 7 -17.21 -5.74 31.16
C LEU A 7 -17.06 -4.46 32.00
N THR A 8 -15.95 -3.75 31.84
CA THR A 8 -15.73 -2.51 32.58
C THR A 8 -16.71 -1.39 32.17
N VAL A 9 -16.94 -1.20 30.86
CA VAL A 9 -17.74 -0.07 30.34
C VAL A 9 -19.25 -0.37 30.41
N GLU A 10 -19.67 -1.58 29.97
CA GLU A 10 -21.08 -1.90 29.79
C GLU A 10 -21.69 -2.62 31.01
N LYS A 11 -20.88 -3.36 31.78
CA LYS A 11 -21.35 -4.15 32.91
C LYS A 11 -20.89 -3.57 34.26
N LEU A 12 -20.15 -2.46 34.25
CA LEU A 12 -19.64 -1.78 35.45
C LEU A 12 -18.80 -2.68 36.38
N ILE A 13 -18.18 -3.74 35.82
CA ILE A 13 -17.29 -4.64 36.54
C ILE A 13 -15.85 -4.12 36.34
N ASP A 14 -15.20 -3.67 37.42
CA ASP A 14 -13.82 -3.17 37.28
C ASP A 14 -12.83 -4.30 36.94
N CYS A 15 -12.43 -4.33 35.67
CA CYS A 15 -11.43 -5.25 35.13
C CYS A 15 -10.09 -4.57 34.86
N THR A 16 -9.83 -3.37 35.39
CA THR A 16 -8.66 -2.54 35.06
C THR A 16 -7.35 -3.29 35.35
N VAL A 17 -7.25 -3.95 36.50
CA VAL A 17 -6.06 -4.73 36.89
C VAL A 17 -5.82 -5.85 35.88
N ILE A 18 -6.87 -6.60 35.52
CA ILE A 18 -6.79 -7.72 34.58
C ILE A 18 -6.37 -7.22 33.19
N ILE A 19 -6.95 -6.11 32.72
CA ILE A 19 -6.59 -5.49 31.42
C ILE A 19 -5.10 -5.15 31.34
N ASN A 20 -4.54 -4.63 32.44
CA ASN A 20 -3.14 -4.23 32.52
C ASN A 20 -2.16 -5.41 32.59
N CYS A 21 -2.59 -6.57 33.12
CA CYS A 21 -1.80 -7.80 33.11
C CYS A 21 -1.56 -8.35 31.69
N PHE A 22 -2.47 -8.07 30.74
CA PHE A 22 -2.31 -8.49 29.35
C PHE A 22 -1.42 -7.52 28.56
N LYS A 23 -0.11 -7.64 28.68
CA LYS A 23 0.83 -6.92 27.81
C LYS A 23 0.79 -7.54 26.40
N SER A 24 0.30 -6.79 25.41
CA SER A 24 0.45 -7.21 24.02
C SER A 24 1.79 -6.69 23.48
N VAL A 25 2.71 -7.60 23.23
CA VAL A 25 3.92 -7.26 22.47
C VAL A 25 3.49 -7.04 21.02
N LYS A 26 3.70 -5.84 20.51
CA LYS A 26 3.45 -5.53 19.09
C LYS A 26 4.71 -5.90 18.31
N GLU A 27 4.63 -6.97 17.56
CA GLU A 27 5.66 -7.34 16.62
C GLU A 27 5.74 -6.32 15.49
N GLN A 28 6.94 -5.90 15.13
CA GLN A 28 7.17 -5.06 13.96
C GLN A 28 7.20 -5.94 12.72
N ILE A 29 6.07 -6.00 12.02
CA ILE A 29 5.99 -6.70 10.73
C ILE A 29 6.67 -5.84 9.67
N PRO A 30 7.57 -6.39 8.84
CA PRO A 30 8.20 -5.66 7.74
C PRO A 30 7.15 -5.02 6.83
N ILE A 31 7.42 -3.79 6.38
CA ILE A 31 6.55 -3.12 5.42
C ILE A 31 6.89 -3.67 4.03
N ILE A 32 5.90 -4.32 3.41
CA ILE A 32 6.00 -4.77 2.03
C ILE A 32 5.26 -3.75 1.17
N VAL A 33 5.97 -3.19 0.19
CA VAL A 33 5.46 -2.29 -0.83
C VAL A 33 5.84 -2.80 -2.22
N LEU A 34 5.16 -2.29 -3.22
CA LEU A 34 5.47 -2.57 -4.62
C LEU A 34 6.37 -1.45 -5.15
N GLU A 35 7.41 -1.82 -5.85
CA GLU A 35 8.22 -0.89 -6.59
C GLU A 35 7.47 -0.35 -7.81
N GLN A 36 7.86 0.81 -8.31
CA GLN A 36 7.25 1.42 -9.49
C GLN A 36 7.24 0.50 -10.71
N LYS A 37 8.28 -0.33 -10.89
CA LYS A 37 8.37 -1.33 -11.97
C LYS A 37 7.21 -2.34 -11.96
N HIS A 38 6.70 -2.73 -10.78
CA HIS A 38 5.58 -3.65 -10.66
C HIS A 38 4.27 -3.01 -11.14
N ILE A 39 4.07 -1.73 -10.81
CA ILE A 39 2.87 -0.97 -11.24
C ILE A 39 2.96 -0.72 -12.75
N ALA A 40 4.12 -0.29 -13.24
CA ALA A 40 4.36 -0.07 -14.66
C ALA A 40 4.13 -1.36 -15.48
N PHE A 41 4.58 -2.52 -14.98
CA PHE A 41 4.33 -3.81 -15.60
C PHE A 41 2.83 -4.10 -15.74
N LEU A 42 2.04 -3.94 -14.67
CA LEU A 42 0.60 -4.19 -14.72
C LEU A 42 -0.16 -3.19 -15.61
N THR A 43 0.37 -1.99 -15.76
CA THR A 43 -0.28 -0.93 -16.54
C THR A 43 0.08 -1.00 -18.02
N GLY A 44 1.35 -1.28 -18.34
CA GLY A 44 1.89 -1.15 -19.70
C GLY A 44 2.19 -2.46 -20.43
N ASN A 45 2.17 -3.63 -19.75
CA ASN A 45 2.48 -4.89 -20.43
C ASN A 45 1.22 -5.48 -21.10
N GLU A 46 1.03 -5.14 -22.36
CA GLU A 46 -0.11 -5.63 -23.17
C GLU A 46 -0.08 -7.14 -23.40
N LYS A 47 1.11 -7.73 -23.57
CA LYS A 47 1.25 -9.18 -23.74
C LYS A 47 0.74 -9.93 -22.51
N PHE A 48 1.14 -9.47 -21.31
CA PHE A 48 0.62 -10.03 -20.07
C PHE A 48 -0.88 -9.80 -19.93
N ALA A 49 -1.35 -8.57 -20.21
CA ALA A 49 -2.77 -8.25 -20.14
C ALA A 49 -3.64 -9.16 -21.05
N ALA A 50 -3.14 -9.51 -22.24
CA ALA A 50 -3.81 -10.41 -23.18
C ALA A 50 -3.95 -11.87 -22.67
N THR A 51 -3.12 -12.31 -21.73
CA THR A 51 -3.23 -13.65 -21.11
C THR A 51 -4.27 -13.70 -19.98
N LEU A 52 -4.78 -12.56 -19.54
CA LEU A 52 -5.66 -12.48 -18.39
C LEU A 52 -7.12 -12.71 -18.77
N ASN A 53 -7.81 -13.57 -18.02
CA ASN A 53 -9.27 -13.68 -18.12
C ASN A 53 -9.97 -12.47 -17.46
N ALA A 54 -11.28 -12.33 -17.66
CA ALA A 54 -12.08 -11.21 -17.15
C ALA A 54 -11.92 -10.98 -15.63
N ARG A 55 -11.82 -12.05 -14.83
CA ARG A 55 -11.61 -11.97 -13.39
C ARG A 55 -10.27 -11.33 -13.04
N PHE A 56 -9.21 -11.70 -13.72
CA PHE A 56 -7.87 -11.14 -13.49
C PHE A 56 -7.71 -9.73 -14.07
N ILE A 57 -8.39 -9.42 -15.18
CA ILE A 57 -8.47 -8.04 -15.68
C ILE A 57 -9.12 -7.13 -14.63
N ALA A 58 -10.27 -7.53 -14.07
CA ALA A 58 -10.94 -6.79 -13.00
C ALA A 58 -10.05 -6.64 -11.75
N THR A 59 -9.34 -7.71 -11.37
CA THR A 59 -8.39 -7.69 -10.25
C THR A 59 -7.23 -6.74 -10.50
N LYS A 60 -6.65 -6.77 -11.72
CA LYS A 60 -5.56 -5.89 -12.15
C LYS A 60 -6.00 -4.41 -12.11
N ASP A 61 -7.18 -4.11 -12.64
CA ASP A 61 -7.71 -2.76 -12.67
C ASP A 61 -7.91 -2.20 -11.24
N ILE A 62 -8.49 -2.99 -10.33
CA ILE A 62 -8.60 -2.63 -8.90
C ILE A 62 -7.20 -2.42 -8.30
N PHE A 63 -6.27 -3.34 -8.57
CA PHE A 63 -4.91 -3.30 -8.04
C PHE A 63 -4.19 -2.00 -8.39
N VAL A 64 -4.18 -1.64 -9.68
CA VAL A 64 -3.53 -0.41 -10.17
C VAL A 64 -4.15 0.82 -9.52
N VAL A 65 -5.49 0.91 -9.49
CA VAL A 65 -6.19 2.04 -8.86
C VAL A 65 -5.82 2.19 -7.39
N VAL A 66 -5.83 1.10 -6.61
CA VAL A 66 -5.51 1.18 -5.16
C VAL A 66 -4.07 1.59 -4.92
N CYS A 67 -3.12 1.10 -5.72
CA CYS A 67 -1.71 1.50 -5.64
C CYS A 67 -1.48 2.99 -5.91
N PHE A 68 -2.45 3.66 -6.53
CA PHE A 68 -2.39 5.08 -6.76
C PHE A 68 -3.23 5.89 -5.74
N VAL A 69 -4.52 5.55 -5.57
CA VAL A 69 -5.42 6.36 -4.73
C VAL A 69 -5.23 6.12 -3.23
N GLY A 70 -4.70 4.96 -2.83
CA GLY A 70 -4.40 4.64 -1.44
C GLY A 70 -5.62 4.55 -0.50
N LEU A 71 -6.85 4.47 -1.02
CA LEU A 71 -8.07 4.38 -0.23
C LEU A 71 -8.19 3.06 0.54
N ARG A 72 -8.98 3.06 1.60
CA ARG A 72 -9.37 1.81 2.26
C ARG A 72 -10.29 1.00 1.35
N PHE A 73 -10.23 -0.32 1.46
CA PHE A 73 -11.04 -1.23 0.63
C PHE A 73 -12.53 -0.89 0.64
N GLY A 74 -13.11 -0.59 1.81
CA GLY A 74 -14.52 -0.22 1.91
C GLY A 74 -14.86 1.08 1.18
N ASP A 75 -14.02 2.11 1.32
CA ASP A 75 -14.20 3.40 0.64
C ASP A 75 -14.04 3.22 -0.89
N LEU A 76 -13.05 2.41 -1.30
CA LEU A 76 -12.78 2.09 -2.71
C LEU A 76 -13.97 1.40 -3.39
N MET A 77 -14.56 0.38 -2.76
CA MET A 77 -15.71 -0.35 -3.33
C MET A 77 -16.99 0.50 -3.40
N ASN A 78 -17.04 1.59 -2.65
CA ASN A 78 -18.17 2.52 -2.67
C ASN A 78 -18.03 3.66 -3.67
N LEU A 79 -16.92 3.74 -4.41
CA LEU A 79 -16.72 4.79 -5.42
C LEU A 79 -17.80 4.75 -6.50
N ARG A 80 -18.33 5.94 -6.80
CA ARG A 80 -19.37 6.17 -7.82
C ARG A 80 -18.92 7.27 -8.78
N PRO A 81 -19.53 7.39 -9.98
CA PRO A 81 -19.19 8.45 -10.93
C PRO A 81 -19.21 9.87 -10.32
N ASN A 82 -20.11 10.13 -9.38
CA ASN A 82 -20.23 11.44 -8.70
C ASN A 82 -19.03 11.77 -7.79
N ASN A 83 -18.13 10.80 -7.55
CA ASN A 83 -16.88 11.07 -6.84
C ASN A 83 -15.80 11.68 -7.74
N ILE A 84 -16.05 11.76 -9.06
CA ILE A 84 -15.12 12.36 -10.02
C ILE A 84 -15.57 13.78 -10.34
N GLU A 85 -14.70 14.73 -10.06
CA GLU A 85 -14.88 16.14 -10.41
C GLU A 85 -13.94 16.51 -11.55
N CYS A 86 -14.49 17.08 -12.63
CA CYS A 86 -13.73 17.59 -13.74
C CYS A 86 -13.55 19.09 -13.59
N SER A 87 -12.32 19.58 -13.68
CA SER A 87 -11.99 20.99 -13.66
C SER A 87 -10.96 21.32 -14.76
N SER A 88 -10.63 22.61 -14.93
CA SER A 88 -9.57 23.05 -15.86
C SER A 88 -8.20 22.43 -15.55
N GLY A 89 -7.96 22.03 -14.30
CA GLY A 89 -6.73 21.36 -13.85
C GLY A 89 -6.69 19.85 -14.07
N GLY A 90 -7.77 19.23 -14.56
CA GLY A 90 -7.90 17.79 -14.78
C GLY A 90 -9.02 17.12 -13.99
N ASN A 91 -8.92 15.81 -13.83
CA ASN A 91 -9.91 15.01 -13.10
C ASN A 91 -9.45 14.80 -11.66
N TYR A 92 -10.36 14.97 -10.71
CA TYR A 92 -10.11 14.82 -9.28
C TYR A 92 -11.07 13.81 -8.67
N LEU A 93 -10.55 12.99 -7.78
CA LEU A 93 -11.34 12.10 -6.94
C LEU A 93 -11.63 12.80 -5.61
N ARG A 94 -12.91 12.95 -5.28
CA ARG A 94 -13.36 13.45 -3.97
C ARG A 94 -14.09 12.36 -3.21
N VAL A 95 -13.59 12.01 -2.02
CA VAL A 95 -14.15 10.94 -1.19
C VAL A 95 -14.09 11.32 0.28
N THR A 96 -15.17 11.10 0.99
CA THR A 96 -15.19 11.14 2.47
C THR A 96 -15.04 9.73 3.01
N SER A 97 -14.01 9.50 3.81
CA SER A 97 -13.74 8.19 4.43
C SER A 97 -14.82 7.83 5.45
N GLY A 98 -15.48 6.69 5.27
CA GLY A 98 -16.53 6.22 6.18
C GLY A 98 -16.04 5.92 7.60
N LYS A 99 -14.73 5.66 7.81
CA LYS A 99 -14.17 5.35 9.12
C LYS A 99 -13.72 6.58 9.91
N THR A 100 -13.20 7.61 9.25
CA THR A 100 -12.55 8.75 9.89
C THR A 100 -13.23 10.07 9.58
N ASN A 101 -14.27 10.07 8.75
CA ASN A 101 -14.97 11.24 8.25
C ASN A 101 -14.02 12.30 7.64
N THR A 102 -12.88 11.84 7.11
CA THR A 102 -11.87 12.71 6.48
C THR A 102 -12.17 12.82 5.01
N GLU A 103 -12.26 14.05 4.49
CA GLU A 103 -12.36 14.30 3.06
C GLU A 103 -10.98 14.16 2.41
N THR A 104 -10.95 13.47 1.28
CA THR A 104 -9.78 13.29 0.43
C THR A 104 -10.08 13.87 -0.93
N ILE A 105 -9.18 14.72 -1.44
CA ILE A 105 -9.20 15.22 -2.81
C ILE A 105 -7.87 14.83 -3.45
N LEU A 106 -7.93 14.09 -4.56
CA LEU A 106 -6.74 13.58 -5.24
C LEU A 106 -6.88 13.77 -6.74
N LYS A 107 -5.89 14.42 -7.37
CA LYS A 107 -5.81 14.51 -8.83
C LYS A 107 -5.54 13.11 -9.41
N LEU A 108 -6.31 12.74 -10.42
CA LEU A 108 -6.23 11.41 -11.05
C LEU A 108 -5.44 11.46 -12.35
N PRO A 109 -4.54 10.50 -12.60
CA PRO A 109 -3.89 10.34 -13.89
C PRO A 109 -4.83 9.67 -14.89
N ASP A 110 -4.55 9.86 -16.18
CA ASP A 110 -5.40 9.40 -17.28
C ASP A 110 -5.61 7.89 -17.30
N TYR A 111 -4.60 7.09 -16.91
CA TYR A 111 -4.75 5.64 -16.86
C TYR A 111 -5.77 5.18 -15.79
N VAL A 112 -5.93 5.91 -14.67
CA VAL A 112 -6.97 5.62 -13.67
C VAL A 112 -8.34 6.01 -14.21
N ILE A 113 -8.45 7.14 -14.89
CA ILE A 113 -9.69 7.56 -15.55
C ILE A 113 -10.10 6.53 -16.62
N THR A 114 -9.15 6.04 -17.40
CA THR A 114 -9.39 4.99 -18.39
C THR A 114 -9.97 3.73 -17.75
N ILE A 115 -9.43 3.32 -16.60
CA ILE A 115 -9.98 2.18 -15.83
C ILE A 115 -11.40 2.48 -15.35
N PHE A 116 -11.65 3.64 -14.75
CA PHE A 116 -12.99 4.00 -14.26
C PHE A 116 -14.03 4.05 -15.37
N ASN A 117 -13.65 4.51 -16.57
CA ASN A 117 -14.53 4.57 -17.74
C ASN A 117 -15.01 3.19 -18.21
N LYS A 118 -14.26 2.11 -17.94
CA LYS A 118 -14.71 0.73 -18.24
C LYS A 118 -15.94 0.34 -17.42
N TYR A 119 -16.05 0.83 -16.18
CA TYR A 119 -17.04 0.37 -15.20
C TYR A 119 -18.16 1.37 -14.90
N LYS A 120 -18.01 2.65 -15.24
CA LYS A 120 -18.97 3.71 -14.87
C LYS A 120 -20.44 3.43 -15.26
N LYS A 121 -20.68 2.66 -16.33
CA LYS A 121 -22.03 2.28 -16.77
C LYS A 121 -22.79 1.42 -15.74
N THR A 122 -22.07 0.77 -14.83
CA THR A 122 -22.68 -0.05 -13.75
C THR A 122 -23.08 0.79 -12.52
N GLY A 123 -22.90 2.11 -12.56
CA GLY A 123 -23.11 3.00 -11.42
C GLY A 123 -21.97 2.95 -10.37
N LYS A 124 -20.90 2.20 -10.66
CA LYS A 124 -19.70 2.09 -9.84
C LYS A 124 -18.45 2.41 -10.69
N LEU A 125 -17.37 2.82 -10.05
CA LEU A 125 -16.10 3.09 -10.74
C LEU A 125 -15.19 1.85 -10.82
N LEU A 126 -15.48 0.81 -10.06
CA LEU A 126 -14.72 -0.44 -10.02
C LEU A 126 -15.64 -1.66 -9.92
N PRO A 127 -15.16 -2.84 -10.37
CA PRO A 127 -15.87 -4.10 -10.19
C PRO A 127 -16.11 -4.42 -8.72
N GLN A 128 -17.29 -4.94 -8.40
CA GLN A 128 -17.64 -5.29 -7.03
C GLN A 128 -17.10 -6.68 -6.69
N ILE A 129 -16.32 -6.75 -5.63
CA ILE A 129 -15.67 -7.99 -5.16
C ILE A 129 -15.51 -7.93 -3.64
N SER A 130 -15.59 -9.06 -2.96
CA SER A 130 -15.28 -9.12 -1.53
C SER A 130 -13.78 -8.98 -1.26
N ASN A 131 -13.41 -8.42 -0.12
CA ASN A 131 -12.00 -8.26 0.25
C ASN A 131 -11.24 -9.59 0.29
N SER A 132 -11.90 -10.64 0.78
CA SER A 132 -11.33 -11.99 0.83
C SER A 132 -11.03 -12.53 -0.58
N GLN A 133 -11.99 -12.39 -1.49
CA GLN A 133 -11.81 -12.85 -2.87
C GLN A 133 -10.76 -12.02 -3.60
N LEU A 134 -10.76 -10.70 -3.42
CA LEU A 134 -9.75 -9.82 -4.00
C LEU A 134 -8.34 -10.21 -3.54
N ASN A 135 -8.14 -10.46 -2.25
CA ASN A 135 -6.84 -10.89 -1.72
C ASN A 135 -6.37 -12.24 -2.28
N LYS A 136 -7.29 -13.18 -2.54
CA LYS A 136 -6.97 -14.45 -3.22
C LYS A 136 -6.53 -14.19 -4.67
N ASN A 137 -7.31 -13.39 -5.40
CA ASN A 137 -7.04 -13.09 -6.80
C ASN A 137 -5.73 -12.30 -6.99
N ILE A 138 -5.42 -11.35 -6.10
CA ILE A 138 -4.17 -10.58 -6.13
C ILE A 138 -2.95 -11.51 -6.07
N LYS A 139 -2.95 -12.48 -5.17
CA LYS A 139 -1.84 -13.43 -5.04
C LYS A 139 -1.63 -14.24 -6.30
N LEU A 140 -2.71 -14.73 -6.90
CA LEU A 140 -2.67 -15.47 -8.15
C LEU A 140 -2.23 -14.59 -9.33
N LEU A 141 -2.70 -13.35 -9.40
CA LEU A 141 -2.27 -12.38 -10.40
C LEU A 141 -0.77 -12.09 -10.28
N CYS A 142 -0.27 -11.86 -9.06
CA CYS A 142 1.16 -11.63 -8.82
C CYS A 142 2.02 -12.87 -9.11
N GLU A 143 1.50 -14.06 -8.86
CA GLU A 143 2.16 -15.32 -9.23
C GLU A 143 2.23 -15.47 -10.75
N ALA A 144 1.14 -15.20 -11.48
CA ALA A 144 1.11 -15.18 -12.94
C ALA A 144 2.04 -14.11 -13.54
N ALA A 145 2.25 -12.99 -12.85
CA ALA A 145 3.22 -11.96 -13.23
C ALA A 145 4.68 -12.35 -12.94
N GLY A 146 4.94 -13.55 -12.40
CA GLY A 146 6.28 -14.04 -12.07
C GLY A 146 6.89 -13.46 -10.78
N TRP A 147 6.11 -12.81 -9.92
CA TRP A 147 6.61 -12.20 -8.69
C TRP A 147 6.72 -13.22 -7.55
N THR A 148 7.58 -14.21 -7.76
CA THR A 148 7.69 -15.41 -6.92
C THR A 148 8.98 -15.47 -6.10
N SER A 149 9.75 -14.40 -6.02
CA SER A 149 10.96 -14.34 -5.21
C SER A 149 10.67 -14.71 -3.75
N VAL A 150 11.56 -15.50 -3.15
CA VAL A 150 11.43 -15.94 -1.75
C VAL A 150 11.68 -14.76 -0.82
N ILE A 151 10.74 -14.53 0.09
CA ILE A 151 10.87 -13.55 1.16
C ILE A 151 10.74 -14.26 2.49
N GLY A 152 11.80 -14.21 3.31
CA GLY A 152 11.77 -14.73 4.66
C GLY A 152 10.73 -14.00 5.51
N LYS A 153 9.89 -14.75 6.22
CA LYS A 153 8.95 -14.21 7.19
C LYS A 153 9.29 -14.80 8.56
N SER A 154 9.61 -13.95 9.51
CA SER A 154 9.83 -14.36 10.89
C SER A 154 8.75 -13.80 11.81
N ARG A 155 8.50 -14.47 12.91
CA ARG A 155 7.73 -13.99 14.04
C ARG A 155 8.53 -14.21 15.32
N ASN A 156 8.47 -13.24 16.21
CA ASN A 156 8.99 -13.42 17.56
C ASN A 156 7.99 -14.20 18.42
N GLN A 157 8.42 -15.31 18.96
CA GLN A 157 7.69 -16.07 19.96
C GLN A 157 8.59 -16.14 21.19
N GLU A 158 8.14 -15.56 22.30
CA GLU A 158 8.90 -15.49 23.58
C GLU A 158 10.30 -14.88 23.46
N GLY A 159 10.46 -13.90 22.54
CA GLY A 159 11.74 -13.23 22.29
C GLY A 159 12.65 -13.94 21.27
N ILE A 160 12.28 -15.13 20.79
CA ILE A 160 13.04 -15.92 19.80
C ILE A 160 12.40 -15.73 18.41
N PRO A 161 13.17 -15.36 17.37
CA PRO A 161 12.66 -15.28 16.01
C PRO A 161 12.46 -16.67 15.40
N HIS A 162 11.23 -17.00 15.06
CA HIS A 162 10.86 -18.22 14.36
C HIS A 162 10.53 -17.92 12.90
N THR A 163 11.08 -18.70 11.97
CA THR A 163 10.70 -18.64 10.56
C THR A 163 9.29 -19.16 10.37
N VAL A 164 8.44 -18.36 9.75
CA VAL A 164 7.06 -18.74 9.42
C VAL A 164 7.02 -19.30 8.01
N LEU A 165 6.53 -20.54 7.89
CA LEU A 165 6.35 -21.22 6.61
C LEU A 165 4.89 -21.21 6.17
N LYS A 166 4.64 -21.23 4.86
CA LYS A 166 3.33 -21.45 4.24
C LYS A 166 3.32 -22.85 3.64
N ASN A 167 2.53 -23.75 4.21
CA ASN A 167 2.47 -25.16 3.80
C ASN A 167 3.87 -25.81 3.70
N GLY A 168 4.71 -25.62 4.71
CA GLY A 168 6.07 -26.16 4.77
C GLY A 168 7.11 -25.46 3.89
N LYS A 169 6.75 -24.41 3.15
CA LYS A 169 7.65 -23.66 2.25
C LYS A 169 7.80 -22.18 2.69
N PRO A 170 8.95 -21.55 2.39
CA PRO A 170 9.11 -20.11 2.61
C PRO A 170 8.05 -19.29 1.87
N TYR A 171 7.68 -18.13 2.44
CA TYR A 171 6.80 -17.19 1.74
C TYR A 171 7.48 -16.62 0.51
N ARG A 172 6.72 -16.52 -0.58
CA ARG A 172 7.11 -15.80 -1.79
C ARG A 172 6.54 -14.38 -1.76
N PHE A 173 7.10 -13.47 -2.54
CA PHE A 173 6.61 -12.10 -2.62
C PHE A 173 5.11 -12.02 -2.91
N CYS A 174 4.61 -12.74 -3.92
CA CYS A 174 3.19 -12.82 -4.26
C CYS A 174 2.30 -13.29 -3.09
N ASP A 175 2.79 -14.13 -2.19
CA ASP A 175 2.02 -14.62 -1.04
C ASP A 175 1.75 -13.54 0.01
N LEU A 176 2.55 -12.49 0.04
CA LEU A 176 2.51 -11.42 1.03
C LEU A 176 1.72 -10.18 0.54
N ILE A 177 1.41 -10.11 -0.76
CA ILE A 177 0.67 -8.99 -1.34
C ILE A 177 -0.82 -9.11 -0.99
N THR A 178 -1.38 -8.00 -0.54
CA THR A 178 -2.79 -7.86 -0.13
C THR A 178 -3.32 -6.48 -0.51
N THR A 179 -4.63 -6.25 -0.36
CA THR A 179 -5.24 -4.92 -0.50
C THR A 179 -4.54 -3.88 0.38
N HIS A 180 -4.07 -4.29 1.56
CA HIS A 180 -3.33 -3.39 2.45
C HIS A 180 -1.92 -3.07 1.94
N THR A 181 -1.26 -4.01 1.26
CA THR A 181 0.02 -3.78 0.58
C THR A 181 -0.11 -2.72 -0.51
N MET A 182 -1.16 -2.78 -1.33
CA MET A 182 -1.43 -1.79 -2.37
C MET A 182 -1.59 -0.38 -1.80
N ARG A 183 -2.37 -0.25 -0.72
CA ARG A 183 -2.53 1.03 -0.02
C ARG A 183 -1.21 1.53 0.59
N ARG A 184 -0.40 0.65 1.16
CA ARG A 184 0.95 0.99 1.63
C ARG A 184 1.81 1.52 0.49
N THR A 185 1.77 0.86 -0.66
CA THR A 185 2.47 1.26 -1.88
C THR A 185 2.08 2.68 -2.31
N ALA A 186 0.78 2.99 -2.35
CA ALA A 186 0.31 4.34 -2.66
C ALA A 186 0.90 5.39 -1.70
N ILE A 187 0.80 5.15 -0.39
CA ILE A 187 1.30 6.07 0.64
C ILE A 187 2.82 6.27 0.49
N THR A 188 3.56 5.17 0.36
CA THR A 188 5.03 5.21 0.24
C THR A 188 5.46 5.93 -1.03
N ASN A 189 4.83 5.62 -2.18
CA ASN A 189 5.16 6.28 -3.44
C ASN A 189 4.88 7.79 -3.41
N LEU A 190 3.78 8.23 -2.81
CA LEU A 190 3.50 9.66 -2.66
C LEU A 190 4.56 10.37 -1.81
N LEU A 191 5.01 9.73 -0.72
CA LEU A 191 6.10 10.27 0.12
C LEU A 191 7.43 10.32 -0.65
N LEU A 192 7.77 9.26 -1.39
CA LEU A 192 8.99 9.19 -2.21
C LEU A 192 9.00 10.21 -3.35
N LEU A 193 7.83 10.58 -3.88
CA LEU A 193 7.67 11.62 -4.89
C LEU A 193 7.66 13.04 -4.31
N GLY A 194 7.91 13.20 -3.01
CA GLY A 194 7.99 14.49 -2.34
C GLY A 194 6.64 15.14 -2.02
N VAL A 195 5.54 14.40 -2.10
CA VAL A 195 4.24 14.93 -1.66
C VAL A 195 4.30 15.18 -0.15
N PRO A 196 3.95 16.39 0.32
CA PRO A 196 4.03 16.73 1.73
C PRO A 196 3.30 15.73 2.64
N GLU A 197 3.92 15.36 3.76
CA GLU A 197 3.40 14.37 4.72
C GLU A 197 1.94 14.65 5.12
N LEU A 198 1.61 15.91 5.35
CA LEU A 198 0.26 16.33 5.70
C LEU A 198 -0.75 15.95 4.62
N MET A 199 -0.40 16.17 3.35
CA MET A 199 -1.25 15.82 2.21
C MET A 199 -1.42 14.31 2.08
N VAL A 200 -0.33 13.55 2.19
CA VAL A 200 -0.38 12.07 2.12
C VAL A 200 -1.21 11.50 3.26
N ARG A 201 -1.13 12.09 4.46
CA ARG A 201 -1.95 11.71 5.60
C ARG A 201 -3.44 11.95 5.36
N GLN A 202 -3.81 13.09 4.77
CA GLN A 202 -5.19 13.40 4.38
C GLN A 202 -5.68 12.42 3.31
N ILE A 203 -4.93 12.24 2.21
CA ILE A 203 -5.26 11.30 1.12
C ILE A 203 -5.51 9.90 1.67
N SER A 204 -4.65 9.45 2.55
CA SER A 204 -4.76 8.12 3.15
C SER A 204 -5.74 8.05 4.33
N GLY A 205 -6.34 9.16 4.78
CA GLY A 205 -7.28 9.22 5.90
C GLY A 205 -6.69 8.70 7.22
N HIS A 206 -5.41 8.98 7.49
CA HIS A 206 -4.79 8.71 8.79
C HIS A 206 -5.01 9.88 9.73
N ALA A 207 -5.36 9.57 10.98
CA ALA A 207 -5.46 10.59 12.03
C ALA A 207 -4.10 11.24 12.33
N PRO A 208 -4.08 12.50 12.81
CA PRO A 208 -2.89 13.13 13.36
C PRO A 208 -2.23 12.24 14.40
N GLY A 209 -0.89 12.15 14.44
CA GLY A 209 -0.15 11.32 15.40
C GLY A 209 -0.25 9.80 15.17
N SER A 210 -0.77 9.35 14.03
CA SER A 210 -0.91 7.92 13.72
C SER A 210 0.45 7.21 13.66
N LYS A 211 0.77 6.37 14.66
CA LYS A 211 1.99 5.54 14.67
C LYS A 211 2.10 4.65 13.42
N ALA A 212 0.96 4.22 12.87
CA ALA A 212 0.94 3.42 11.63
C ALA A 212 1.39 4.25 10.42
N PHE A 213 1.05 5.55 10.38
CA PHE A 213 1.46 6.44 9.30
C PHE A 213 2.97 6.74 9.36
N TYR A 214 3.51 7.06 10.54
CA TYR A 214 4.93 7.34 10.70
C TYR A 214 5.85 6.17 10.31
N ARG A 215 5.36 4.94 10.35
CA ARG A 215 6.11 3.79 9.81
C ARG A 215 6.32 3.88 8.30
N TYR A 216 5.38 4.47 7.55
CA TYR A 216 5.56 4.71 6.12
C TYR A 216 6.53 5.85 5.85
N VAL A 217 6.48 6.90 6.66
CA VAL A 217 7.43 8.02 6.60
C VAL A 217 8.86 7.50 6.82
N SER A 218 9.08 6.74 7.91
CA SER A 218 10.39 6.13 8.19
C SER A 218 10.87 5.20 7.09
N PHE A 219 9.97 4.42 6.50
CA PHE A 219 10.32 3.53 5.39
C PHE A 219 10.70 4.31 4.12
N ALA A 220 9.93 5.35 3.79
CA ALA A 220 10.23 6.21 2.65
C ALA A 220 11.57 6.95 2.86
N GLN A 221 11.85 7.43 4.07
CA GLN A 221 13.12 8.08 4.41
C GLN A 221 14.31 7.15 4.20
N GLN A 222 14.25 5.91 4.69
CA GLN A 222 15.32 4.92 4.48
C GLN A 222 15.60 4.67 2.98
N TYR A 223 14.56 4.67 2.16
CA TYR A 223 14.71 4.53 0.71
C TYR A 223 15.38 5.75 0.08
N LEU A 224 15.00 6.96 0.51
CA LEU A 224 15.62 8.21 0.07
C LEU A 224 17.10 8.29 0.50
N ASP A 225 17.42 7.90 1.71
CA ASP A 225 18.79 7.86 2.21
C ASP A 225 19.67 6.96 1.33
N SER A 226 19.21 5.75 1.01
CA SER A 226 19.91 4.84 0.09
C SER A 226 20.09 5.40 -1.32
N ALA A 227 19.12 6.19 -1.81
CA ALA A 227 19.24 6.85 -3.11
C ALA A 227 20.25 8.01 -3.06
N ILE A 228 20.33 8.73 -1.95
CA ILE A 228 21.33 9.79 -1.71
C ILE A 228 22.73 9.18 -1.66
N ASP A 229 22.92 8.05 -0.98
CA ASP A 229 24.21 7.35 -0.91
C ASP A 229 24.73 7.01 -2.30
N LEU A 230 23.86 6.51 -3.20
CA LEU A 230 24.24 6.24 -4.61
C LEU A 230 24.67 7.50 -5.37
N VAL A 231 24.06 8.65 -5.08
CA VAL A 231 24.49 9.95 -5.67
C VAL A 231 25.86 10.34 -5.14
N HIS A 232 26.10 10.20 -3.83
CA HIS A 232 27.38 10.49 -3.21
C HIS A 232 28.50 9.58 -3.76
N GLU A 233 28.25 8.28 -3.93
CA GLU A 233 29.21 7.36 -4.54
C GLU A 233 29.60 7.78 -5.95
N ARG A 234 28.62 8.17 -6.80
CA ARG A 234 28.88 8.68 -8.15
C ARG A 234 29.69 9.98 -8.15
N MET A 235 29.36 10.91 -7.26
CA MET A 235 30.09 12.17 -7.12
C MET A 235 31.53 11.91 -6.67
N ASN A 236 31.74 11.04 -5.71
CA ASN A 236 33.10 10.67 -5.25
C ASN A 236 33.93 10.06 -6.39
N ALA A 237 33.34 9.19 -7.20
CA ALA A 237 34.01 8.60 -8.37
C ALA A 237 34.41 9.67 -9.40
N LEU A 238 33.57 10.68 -9.65
CA LEU A 238 33.89 11.80 -10.55
C LEU A 238 35.03 12.66 -9.98
N ILE A 239 34.99 12.98 -8.70
CA ILE A 239 36.00 13.77 -8.02
C ILE A 239 37.37 13.05 -8.08
N ASP A 240 37.41 11.75 -7.88
CA ASP A 240 38.62 10.97 -7.93
C ASP A 240 39.20 10.83 -9.34
N ALA A 241 38.32 10.75 -10.36
CA ALA A 241 38.72 10.80 -11.77
C ALA A 241 39.39 12.14 -12.12
N GLU A 242 38.80 13.28 -11.72
CA GLU A 242 39.39 14.62 -11.92
C GLU A 242 40.73 14.81 -11.22
N LYS A 243 40.85 14.34 -9.97
CA LYS A 243 42.12 14.37 -9.24
C LYS A 243 43.19 13.56 -9.93
N SER A 244 42.86 12.49 -10.60
CA SER A 244 43.81 11.64 -11.34
C SER A 244 44.26 12.29 -12.61
N GLN A 245 43.39 13.00 -13.33
CA GLN A 245 43.72 13.77 -14.54
C GLN A 245 44.57 15.01 -14.24
N SER A 246 44.34 15.66 -13.10
CA SER A 246 45.10 16.87 -12.72
C SER A 246 46.52 16.60 -12.21
N LYS A 247 46.90 15.34 -12.06
CA LYS A 247 48.27 14.91 -11.65
C LYS A 247 49.14 14.48 -12.82
N LEU A 248 48.61 14.48 -14.03
CA LEU A 248 49.34 14.26 -15.31
C LEU A 248 49.63 15.59 -15.98
#